data_3d8c8fecc3975a0a1f5de807f42c11bd
#
_entry.id   3d8c8fecc3975a0a1f5de807f42c11bd
#
_cell.length_a   1.000
_cell.length_b   1.000
_cell.length_c   1.000
_cell.angle_alpha   90.00
_cell.angle_beta   90.00
_cell.angle_gamma   90.00
#
_symmetry.space_group_name_H-M   'P 1'
#
loop_
_entity.id
_entity.type
_entity.pdbx_description
1 polymer ?
#
loop_
_entity_poly.entity_id
_entity_poly.type
_entity_poly.pdbx_seq_one_letter_code
_entity_poly.pdbx_strand_id
1 'polypeptide(L)'
;MNRFQGKVAWVTGASSGIGEGIVRDLAGKGVKIVLSARNLDTLEKIKSTLPNSDQHICISLDLEHSQNFPELAKEVISKMGKIDFLFNNGGLSQRSEASETPLEVDRRIMEINYFGNIALTKAVLPYMQTKQSGHIIVISSIAGKFGFFLRSAYSASKHALQGFYESVLLEEEKNNINVTIAYPGKINTNISVHALNEKGHQHGVMDHNQATGMSVKECVSILMKAVETNKKEILIGNKEIKAVTLKRFLPALFWKIIKKQSAV
;
A
#
# COMPACT_ATOMS: atom_id res chain seq x y z
N MET A 1 19.29 -18.91 3.31
CA MET A 1 19.09 -18.56 1.86
C MET A 1 18.26 -17.29 1.79
N ASN A 2 18.60 -16.36 0.90
CA ASN A 2 17.81 -15.14 0.68
C ASN A 2 16.46 -15.52 0.03
N ARG A 3 15.35 -15.39 0.77
CA ARG A 3 13.99 -15.74 0.30
C ARG A 3 13.58 -14.99 -0.98
N PHE A 4 14.20 -13.85 -1.26
CA PHE A 4 13.86 -12.96 -2.35
C PHE A 4 14.64 -13.24 -3.64
N GLN A 5 15.80 -13.85 -3.57
CA GLN A 5 16.68 -14.09 -4.73
C GLN A 5 15.95 -14.78 -5.88
N GLY A 6 15.97 -14.20 -7.08
CA GLY A 6 15.35 -14.74 -8.30
C GLY A 6 13.82 -14.73 -8.31
N LYS A 7 13.19 -14.08 -7.36
CA LYS A 7 11.74 -13.88 -7.30
C LYS A 7 11.30 -12.71 -8.17
N VAL A 8 9.99 -12.64 -8.45
CA VAL A 8 9.35 -11.54 -9.18
C VAL A 8 8.36 -10.84 -8.25
N ALA A 9 8.49 -9.52 -8.13
CA ALA A 9 7.59 -8.69 -7.35
C ALA A 9 6.91 -7.63 -8.22
N TRP A 10 5.60 -7.50 -8.07
CA TRP A 10 4.84 -6.39 -8.66
C TRP A 10 4.50 -5.36 -7.58
N VAL A 11 4.91 -4.10 -7.77
CA VAL A 11 4.76 -3.02 -6.80
C VAL A 11 3.92 -1.89 -7.41
N THR A 12 2.75 -1.62 -6.84
CA THR A 12 1.93 -0.45 -7.22
C THR A 12 2.32 0.79 -6.42
N GLY A 13 2.12 1.99 -7.00
CA GLY A 13 2.58 3.23 -6.38
C GLY A 13 4.10 3.29 -6.23
N ALA A 14 4.82 2.69 -7.18
CA ALA A 14 6.28 2.55 -7.18
C ALA A 14 7.04 3.87 -7.43
N SER A 15 6.34 4.94 -7.79
CA SER A 15 6.93 6.22 -8.20
C SER A 15 7.41 7.11 -7.05
N SER A 16 7.09 6.78 -5.79
CA SER A 16 7.49 7.60 -4.63
C SER A 16 7.29 6.87 -3.29
N GLY A 17 7.83 7.47 -2.23
CA GLY A 17 7.56 7.11 -0.84
C GLY A 17 7.82 5.63 -0.51
N ILE A 18 6.86 4.98 0.15
CA ILE A 18 7.01 3.58 0.59
C ILE A 18 7.18 2.65 -0.63
N GLY A 19 6.44 2.88 -1.73
CA GLY A 19 6.52 2.05 -2.93
C GLY A 19 7.89 2.11 -3.60
N GLU A 20 8.48 3.28 -3.76
CA GLU A 20 9.85 3.45 -4.25
C GLU A 20 10.86 2.80 -3.29
N GLY A 21 10.67 2.97 -1.98
CA GLY A 21 11.52 2.34 -0.98
C GLY A 21 11.49 0.81 -1.06
N ILE A 22 10.31 0.21 -1.27
CA ILE A 22 10.14 -1.24 -1.48
C ILE A 22 10.91 -1.69 -2.73
N VAL A 23 10.75 -0.96 -3.84
CA VAL A 23 11.44 -1.26 -5.12
C VAL A 23 12.95 -1.28 -4.94
N ARG A 24 13.52 -0.26 -4.29
CA ARG A 24 14.96 -0.18 -4.05
C ARG A 24 15.50 -1.28 -3.14
N ASP A 25 14.77 -1.63 -2.08
CA ASP A 25 15.14 -2.73 -1.17
C ASP A 25 15.11 -4.08 -1.89
N LEU A 26 14.04 -4.35 -2.66
CA LEU A 26 13.88 -5.61 -3.40
C LEU A 26 14.92 -5.77 -4.51
N ALA A 27 15.24 -4.70 -5.26
CA ALA A 27 16.29 -4.72 -6.28
C ALA A 27 17.65 -5.07 -5.67
N GLY A 28 17.99 -4.48 -4.52
CA GLY A 28 19.21 -4.82 -3.78
C GLY A 28 19.25 -6.28 -3.29
N LYS A 29 18.12 -6.97 -3.19
CA LYS A 29 18.01 -8.39 -2.82
C LYS A 29 17.95 -9.35 -4.02
N GLY A 30 18.10 -8.84 -5.25
CA GLY A 30 18.09 -9.65 -6.48
C GLY A 30 16.69 -10.09 -6.93
N VAL A 31 15.66 -9.31 -6.60
CA VAL A 31 14.29 -9.51 -7.09
C VAL A 31 14.12 -8.83 -8.43
N LYS A 32 13.46 -9.46 -9.38
CA LYS A 32 12.97 -8.84 -10.61
C LYS A 32 11.68 -8.07 -10.30
N ILE A 33 11.58 -6.83 -10.74
CA ILE A 33 10.50 -5.95 -10.28
C ILE A 33 9.65 -5.47 -11.46
N VAL A 34 8.34 -5.49 -11.27
CA VAL A 34 7.37 -4.76 -12.06
C VAL A 34 7.00 -3.50 -11.29
N LEU A 35 7.50 -2.36 -11.76
CA LEU A 35 7.20 -1.05 -11.20
C LEU A 35 5.91 -0.52 -11.84
N SER A 36 4.92 -0.15 -11.03
CA SER A 36 3.67 0.40 -11.56
C SER A 36 3.25 1.68 -10.85
N ALA A 37 2.91 2.68 -11.66
CA ALA A 37 2.27 3.94 -11.30
C ALA A 37 1.73 4.60 -12.58
N ARG A 38 1.02 5.74 -12.44
CA ARG A 38 0.45 6.47 -13.59
C ARG A 38 1.52 7.08 -14.51
N ASN A 39 2.60 7.61 -13.94
CA ASN A 39 3.66 8.29 -14.69
C ASN A 39 4.80 7.32 -15.03
N LEU A 40 4.84 6.89 -16.30
CA LEU A 40 5.81 5.94 -16.80
C LEU A 40 7.24 6.52 -16.80
N ASP A 41 7.42 7.79 -17.15
CA ASP A 41 8.74 8.44 -17.18
C ASP A 41 9.39 8.44 -15.80
N THR A 42 8.62 8.67 -14.76
CA THR A 42 9.11 8.60 -13.38
C THR A 42 9.55 7.19 -13.02
N LEU A 43 8.80 6.17 -13.46
CA LEU A 43 9.17 4.77 -13.22
C LEU A 43 10.44 4.39 -13.94
N GLU A 44 10.60 4.81 -15.20
CA GLU A 44 11.81 4.53 -16.00
C GLU A 44 13.06 5.20 -15.39
N LYS A 45 12.91 6.43 -14.89
CA LYS A 45 13.99 7.11 -14.14
C LYS A 45 14.39 6.34 -12.88
N ILE A 46 13.43 5.84 -12.10
CA ILE A 46 13.71 5.03 -10.92
C ILE A 46 14.39 3.72 -11.35
N LYS A 47 13.81 3.01 -12.32
CA LYS A 47 14.34 1.74 -12.84
C LYS A 47 15.80 1.87 -13.27
N SER A 48 16.16 2.94 -13.99
CA SER A 48 17.55 3.15 -14.49
C SER A 48 18.59 3.28 -13.37
N THR A 49 18.17 3.60 -12.14
CA THR A 49 19.05 3.70 -10.96
C THR A 49 19.15 2.40 -10.13
N LEU A 50 18.37 1.37 -10.50
CA LEU A 50 18.34 0.10 -9.75
C LEU A 50 19.45 -0.85 -10.21
N PRO A 51 19.96 -1.73 -9.33
CA PRO A 51 20.79 -2.85 -9.72
C PRO A 51 20.05 -3.74 -10.73
N ASN A 52 20.74 -4.22 -11.77
CA ASN A 52 20.16 -5.09 -12.82
C ASN A 52 18.91 -4.49 -13.48
N SER A 53 18.98 -3.23 -13.85
CA SER A 53 17.87 -2.44 -14.39
C SER A 53 17.18 -3.09 -15.61
N ASP A 54 17.94 -3.87 -16.40
CA ASP A 54 17.48 -4.65 -17.56
C ASP A 54 16.50 -5.79 -17.19
N GLN A 55 16.53 -6.26 -15.94
CA GLN A 55 15.63 -7.30 -15.44
C GLN A 55 14.30 -6.76 -14.87
N HIS A 56 14.13 -5.45 -14.81
CA HIS A 56 12.94 -4.80 -14.32
C HIS A 56 12.09 -4.24 -15.45
N ILE A 57 10.78 -4.19 -15.26
CA ILE A 57 9.86 -3.58 -16.24
C ILE A 57 9.01 -2.50 -15.58
N CYS A 58 8.61 -1.49 -16.35
CA CYS A 58 7.68 -0.47 -15.96
C CYS A 58 6.35 -0.69 -16.67
N ILE A 59 5.24 -0.57 -15.91
CA ILE A 59 3.86 -0.67 -16.44
C ILE A 59 3.06 0.51 -15.92
N SER A 60 2.51 1.31 -16.83
CA SER A 60 1.56 2.34 -16.46
C SER A 60 0.29 1.70 -15.91
N LEU A 61 -0.11 2.11 -14.70
CA LEU A 61 -1.28 1.56 -14.02
C LEU A 61 -1.96 2.68 -13.23
N ASP A 62 -3.25 2.88 -13.51
CA ASP A 62 -4.11 3.76 -12.73
C ASP A 62 -5.13 2.93 -11.95
N LEU A 63 -5.06 3.00 -10.61
CA LEU A 63 -5.97 2.28 -9.73
C LEU A 63 -7.43 2.79 -9.82
N GLU A 64 -7.65 3.96 -10.41
CA GLU A 64 -8.99 4.50 -10.66
C GLU A 64 -9.67 3.82 -11.87
N HIS A 65 -8.88 3.18 -12.77
CA HIS A 65 -9.34 2.57 -14.01
C HIS A 65 -8.91 1.10 -14.10
N SER A 66 -9.64 0.22 -13.41
CA SER A 66 -9.23 -1.17 -13.19
C SER A 66 -9.65 -2.16 -14.29
N GLN A 67 -10.35 -1.70 -15.34
CA GLN A 67 -10.97 -2.56 -16.35
C GLN A 67 -9.97 -3.42 -17.14
N ASN A 68 -8.74 -2.93 -17.32
CA ASN A 68 -7.68 -3.59 -18.07
C ASN A 68 -6.69 -4.40 -17.20
N PHE A 69 -6.95 -4.55 -15.92
CA PHE A 69 -6.01 -5.25 -15.02
C PHE A 69 -5.81 -6.73 -15.34
N PRO A 70 -6.82 -7.49 -15.83
CA PRO A 70 -6.59 -8.85 -16.30
C PRO A 70 -5.59 -8.93 -17.45
N GLU A 71 -5.68 -8.01 -18.43
CA GLU A 71 -4.75 -7.90 -19.57
C GLU A 71 -3.36 -7.50 -19.11
N LEU A 72 -3.24 -6.54 -18.19
CA LEU A 72 -1.95 -6.16 -17.59
C LEU A 72 -1.31 -7.32 -16.82
N ALA A 73 -2.10 -8.10 -16.07
CA ALA A 73 -1.59 -9.28 -15.37
C ALA A 73 -1.06 -10.32 -16.36
N LYS A 74 -1.77 -10.56 -17.46
CA LYS A 74 -1.32 -11.45 -18.55
C LYS A 74 -0.03 -10.94 -19.20
N GLU A 75 0.09 -9.64 -19.44
CA GLU A 75 1.30 -9.01 -19.96
C GLU A 75 2.49 -9.22 -19.01
N VAL A 76 2.30 -8.98 -17.70
CA VAL A 76 3.33 -9.21 -16.68
C VAL A 76 3.78 -10.65 -16.66
N ILE A 77 2.85 -11.62 -16.69
CA ILE A 77 3.18 -13.03 -16.72
C ILE A 77 3.96 -13.40 -18.00
N SER A 78 3.56 -12.85 -19.16
CA SER A 78 4.27 -13.09 -20.42
C SER A 78 5.72 -12.59 -20.38
N LYS A 79 5.98 -11.42 -19.79
CA LYS A 79 7.30 -10.80 -19.72
C LYS A 79 8.18 -11.33 -18.60
N MET A 80 7.59 -11.66 -17.44
CA MET A 80 8.31 -12.00 -16.22
C MET A 80 8.24 -13.48 -15.86
N GLY A 81 7.36 -14.25 -16.52
CA GLY A 81 7.14 -15.68 -16.32
C GLY A 81 6.31 -16.01 -15.07
N LYS A 82 6.28 -15.16 -14.06
CA LYS A 82 5.60 -15.38 -12.78
C LYS A 82 5.40 -14.09 -11.99
N ILE A 83 4.56 -14.16 -10.95
CA ILE A 83 4.47 -13.14 -9.89
C ILE A 83 4.58 -13.89 -8.57
N ASP A 84 5.65 -13.67 -7.80
CA ASP A 84 5.84 -14.26 -6.47
C ASP A 84 5.31 -13.35 -5.36
N PHE A 85 5.41 -12.03 -5.55
CA PHE A 85 4.96 -11.02 -4.60
C PHE A 85 4.11 -9.96 -5.30
N LEU A 86 2.96 -9.63 -4.72
CA LEU A 86 2.15 -8.47 -5.12
C LEU A 86 2.13 -7.46 -3.97
N PHE A 87 2.71 -6.27 -4.17
CA PHE A 87 2.67 -5.17 -3.22
C PHE A 87 1.58 -4.17 -3.62
N ASN A 88 0.43 -4.26 -3.01
CA ASN A 88 -0.67 -3.30 -3.11
C ASN A 88 -0.36 -2.08 -2.22
N ASN A 89 0.43 -1.15 -2.76
CA ASN A 89 0.88 0.04 -2.05
C ASN A 89 0.23 1.32 -2.56
N GLY A 90 -0.20 1.38 -3.82
CA GLY A 90 -0.82 2.57 -4.40
C GLY A 90 -2.06 3.03 -3.63
N GLY A 91 -2.23 4.34 -3.50
CA GLY A 91 -3.38 4.92 -2.82
C GLY A 91 -3.26 6.43 -2.64
N LEU A 92 -4.38 7.06 -2.25
CA LEU A 92 -4.50 8.48 -1.95
C LEU A 92 -4.96 8.70 -0.52
N SER A 93 -4.60 9.86 0.08
CA SER A 93 -5.13 10.31 1.36
C SER A 93 -6.18 11.40 1.17
N GLN A 94 -6.77 11.87 2.27
CA GLN A 94 -7.79 12.93 2.34
C GLN A 94 -7.37 14.00 3.35
N ARG A 95 -7.73 15.25 3.06
CA ARG A 95 -7.59 16.40 3.97
C ARG A 95 -8.82 17.30 3.85
N SER A 96 -9.96 16.80 4.33
CA SER A 96 -11.23 17.54 4.37
C SER A 96 -12.15 16.99 5.45
N GLU A 97 -13.02 17.83 6.01
CA GLU A 97 -14.04 17.38 6.94
C GLU A 97 -15.11 16.54 6.23
N ALA A 98 -15.70 15.57 6.94
CA ALA A 98 -16.71 14.70 6.35
C ALA A 98 -17.96 15.48 5.90
N SER A 99 -18.31 16.55 6.59
CA SER A 99 -19.44 17.44 6.25
C SER A 99 -19.21 18.27 4.99
N GLU A 100 -17.96 18.53 4.63
CA GLU A 100 -17.57 19.36 3.49
C GLU A 100 -17.14 18.54 2.27
N THR A 101 -16.89 17.26 2.46
CA THR A 101 -16.40 16.37 1.39
C THR A 101 -17.57 15.90 0.50
N PRO A 102 -17.61 16.26 -0.79
CA PRO A 102 -18.59 15.73 -1.71
C PRO A 102 -18.47 14.19 -1.87
N LEU A 103 -19.59 13.52 -2.06
CA LEU A 103 -19.65 12.06 -2.19
C LEU A 103 -18.79 11.52 -3.35
N GLU A 104 -18.59 12.33 -4.40
CA GLU A 104 -17.71 11.99 -5.54
C GLU A 104 -16.26 11.85 -5.11
N VAL A 105 -15.79 12.69 -4.19
CA VAL A 105 -14.44 12.59 -3.61
C VAL A 105 -14.31 11.34 -2.74
N ASP A 106 -15.33 11.04 -1.92
CA ASP A 106 -15.38 9.81 -1.14
C ASP A 106 -15.35 8.56 -2.03
N ARG A 107 -16.17 8.54 -3.10
CA ARG A 107 -16.18 7.45 -4.09
C ARG A 107 -14.83 7.28 -4.77
N ARG A 108 -14.19 8.37 -5.18
CA ARG A 108 -12.88 8.35 -5.82
C ARG A 108 -11.80 7.76 -4.91
N ILE A 109 -11.81 8.12 -3.63
CA ILE A 109 -10.89 7.56 -2.63
C ILE A 109 -11.13 6.06 -2.47
N MET A 110 -12.40 5.62 -2.41
CA MET A 110 -12.76 4.21 -2.35
C MET A 110 -12.35 3.47 -3.62
N GLU A 111 -12.56 4.06 -4.80
CA GLU A 111 -12.18 3.46 -6.08
C GLU A 111 -10.67 3.19 -6.13
N ILE A 112 -9.85 4.20 -5.83
CA ILE A 112 -8.39 4.07 -5.89
C ILE A 112 -7.86 3.18 -4.78
N ASN A 113 -8.27 3.40 -3.53
CA ASN A 113 -7.65 2.76 -2.37
C ASN A 113 -8.15 1.33 -2.15
N TYR A 114 -9.41 1.03 -2.51
CA TYR A 114 -10.03 -0.25 -2.25
C TYR A 114 -10.30 -1.00 -3.56
N PHE A 115 -11.17 -0.51 -4.43
CA PHE A 115 -11.59 -1.26 -5.62
C PHE A 115 -10.42 -1.52 -6.58
N GLY A 116 -9.57 -0.54 -6.87
CA GLY A 116 -8.39 -0.73 -7.70
C GLY A 116 -7.42 -1.76 -7.12
N ASN A 117 -7.18 -1.72 -5.79
CA ASN A 117 -6.30 -2.69 -5.13
C ASN A 117 -6.85 -4.12 -5.18
N ILE A 118 -8.16 -4.31 -4.91
CA ILE A 118 -8.77 -5.65 -4.98
C ILE A 118 -8.91 -6.16 -6.41
N ALA A 119 -9.17 -5.27 -7.37
CA ALA A 119 -9.22 -5.64 -8.79
C ALA A 119 -7.88 -6.19 -9.28
N LEU A 120 -6.76 -5.53 -8.94
CA LEU A 120 -5.43 -6.03 -9.29
C LEU A 120 -5.14 -7.36 -8.59
N THR A 121 -5.50 -7.50 -7.32
CA THR A 121 -5.37 -8.77 -6.60
C THR A 121 -6.13 -9.89 -7.31
N LYS A 122 -7.40 -9.65 -7.68
CA LYS A 122 -8.23 -10.63 -8.41
C LYS A 122 -7.65 -10.99 -9.78
N ALA A 123 -6.99 -10.04 -10.47
CA ALA A 123 -6.33 -10.29 -11.74
C ALA A 123 -5.06 -11.15 -11.60
N VAL A 124 -4.33 -11.01 -10.49
CA VAL A 124 -3.08 -11.75 -10.23
C VAL A 124 -3.33 -13.11 -9.56
N LEU A 125 -4.35 -13.20 -8.72
CA LEU A 125 -4.63 -14.37 -7.87
C LEU A 125 -4.70 -15.70 -8.63
N PRO A 126 -5.35 -15.83 -9.81
CA PRO A 126 -5.40 -17.07 -10.57
C PRO A 126 -4.00 -17.63 -10.94
N TYR A 127 -3.04 -16.76 -11.23
CA TYR A 127 -1.66 -17.17 -11.54
C TYR A 127 -0.92 -17.68 -10.29
N MET A 128 -1.15 -17.08 -9.13
CA MET A 128 -0.61 -17.56 -7.85
C MET A 128 -1.26 -18.89 -7.45
N GLN A 129 -2.58 -19.05 -7.66
CA GLN A 129 -3.32 -20.28 -7.39
C GLN A 129 -2.81 -21.44 -8.26
N THR A 130 -2.67 -21.22 -9.58
CA THR A 130 -2.11 -22.24 -10.48
C THR A 130 -0.71 -22.69 -10.05
N LYS A 131 0.08 -21.75 -9.52
CA LYS A 131 1.45 -22.04 -9.05
C LYS A 131 1.49 -22.60 -7.63
N GLN A 132 0.37 -22.59 -6.90
CA GLN A 132 0.29 -22.96 -5.48
C GLN A 132 1.32 -22.21 -4.61
N SER A 133 1.57 -20.94 -4.93
CA SER A 133 2.57 -20.13 -4.25
C SER A 133 2.38 -18.66 -4.57
N GLY A 134 2.38 -17.80 -3.55
CA GLY A 134 2.31 -16.36 -3.71
C GLY A 134 2.36 -15.65 -2.36
N HIS A 135 2.60 -14.34 -2.39
CA HIS A 135 2.49 -13.50 -1.22
C HIS A 135 1.92 -12.14 -1.62
N ILE A 136 0.78 -11.78 -1.07
CA ILE A 136 0.12 -10.49 -1.26
C ILE A 136 0.42 -9.60 -0.07
N ILE A 137 1.03 -8.45 -0.33
CA ILE A 137 1.38 -7.48 0.70
C ILE A 137 0.53 -6.23 0.48
N VAL A 138 -0.21 -5.82 1.51
CA VAL A 138 -1.18 -4.71 1.45
C VAL A 138 -0.73 -3.59 2.35
N ILE A 139 -0.50 -2.42 1.77
CA ILE A 139 -0.14 -1.22 2.54
C ILE A 139 -1.43 -0.48 2.92
N SER A 140 -1.96 -0.82 4.10
CA SER A 140 -3.07 -0.12 4.73
C SER A 140 -2.56 1.13 5.48
N SER A 141 -3.00 1.38 6.67
CA SER A 141 -2.58 2.46 7.59
C SER A 141 -3.10 2.16 8.98
N ILE A 142 -2.54 2.79 10.02
CA ILE A 142 -3.21 2.81 11.34
C ILE A 142 -4.60 3.44 11.25
N ALA A 143 -4.87 4.28 10.25
CA ALA A 143 -6.21 4.78 9.93
C ALA A 143 -7.17 3.67 9.43
N GLY A 144 -6.68 2.48 9.11
CA GLY A 144 -7.46 1.26 8.90
C GLY A 144 -7.85 0.53 10.21
N LYS A 145 -7.37 0.99 11.36
CA LYS A 145 -7.73 0.46 12.68
C LYS A 145 -8.58 1.45 13.50
N PHE A 146 -8.55 2.74 13.15
CA PHE A 146 -9.40 3.79 13.74
C PHE A 146 -9.55 4.98 12.81
N GLY A 147 -10.69 5.70 12.92
CA GLY A 147 -10.90 6.96 12.20
C GLY A 147 -10.10 8.11 12.82
N PHE A 148 -9.69 9.06 11.98
CA PHE A 148 -8.97 10.25 12.39
C PHE A 148 -9.49 11.50 11.67
N PHE A 149 -9.23 12.67 12.22
CA PHE A 149 -9.66 13.96 11.68
C PHE A 149 -9.27 14.11 10.19
N LEU A 150 -10.12 14.73 9.41
CA LEU A 150 -9.93 15.08 7.99
C LEU A 150 -9.66 13.87 7.07
N ARG A 151 -10.01 12.64 7.50
CA ARG A 151 -9.66 11.40 6.80
C ARG A 151 -10.81 10.37 6.80
N SER A 152 -12.07 10.84 6.72
CA SER A 152 -13.26 9.97 6.79
C SER A 152 -13.24 8.86 5.74
N ALA A 153 -13.25 9.20 4.46
CA ALA A 153 -13.21 8.24 3.36
C ALA A 153 -11.88 7.47 3.28
N TYR A 154 -10.77 8.14 3.57
CA TYR A 154 -9.47 7.48 3.65
C TYR A 154 -9.47 6.37 4.71
N SER A 155 -9.93 6.68 5.93
CA SER A 155 -10.02 5.69 7.01
C SER A 155 -10.97 4.57 6.64
N ALA A 156 -12.14 4.87 6.05
CA ALA A 156 -13.09 3.88 5.58
C ALA A 156 -12.44 2.93 4.55
N SER A 157 -11.74 3.47 3.54
CA SER A 157 -11.07 2.66 2.52
C SER A 157 -10.00 1.74 3.11
N LYS A 158 -9.24 2.23 4.11
CA LYS A 158 -8.19 1.43 4.77
C LYS A 158 -8.77 0.37 5.72
N HIS A 159 -9.96 0.58 6.31
CA HIS A 159 -10.70 -0.45 7.03
C HIS A 159 -11.27 -1.53 6.07
N ALA A 160 -11.79 -1.11 4.91
CA ALA A 160 -12.30 -2.03 3.90
C ALA A 160 -11.22 -3.00 3.40
N LEU A 161 -9.99 -2.51 3.18
CA LEU A 161 -8.84 -3.38 2.85
C LEU A 161 -8.61 -4.45 3.91
N GLN A 162 -8.71 -4.11 5.20
CA GLN A 162 -8.52 -5.09 6.25
C GLN A 162 -9.51 -6.25 6.12
N GLY A 163 -10.82 -5.96 6.08
CA GLY A 163 -11.83 -7.02 6.01
C GLY A 163 -11.67 -7.90 4.78
N PHE A 164 -11.41 -7.29 3.61
CA PHE A 164 -11.20 -8.03 2.37
C PHE A 164 -9.97 -8.96 2.43
N TYR A 165 -8.83 -8.45 2.88
CA TYR A 165 -7.58 -9.24 2.85
C TYR A 165 -7.47 -10.23 4.01
N GLU A 166 -8.18 -10.04 5.12
CA GLU A 166 -8.36 -11.07 6.14
C GLU A 166 -9.15 -12.26 5.56
N SER A 167 -10.19 -12.01 4.74
CA SER A 167 -10.91 -13.08 4.05
C SER A 167 -10.03 -13.81 3.03
N VAL A 168 -9.31 -13.06 2.17
CA VAL A 168 -8.38 -13.65 1.19
C VAL A 168 -7.30 -14.51 1.89
N LEU A 169 -6.79 -14.07 3.04
CA LEU A 169 -5.82 -14.84 3.82
C LEU A 169 -6.36 -16.21 4.22
N LEU A 170 -7.61 -16.27 4.65
CA LEU A 170 -8.27 -17.53 5.04
C LEU A 170 -8.62 -18.41 3.83
N GLU A 171 -9.13 -17.81 2.76
CA GLU A 171 -9.57 -18.50 1.55
C GLU A 171 -8.40 -19.12 0.77
N GLU A 172 -7.25 -18.45 0.77
CA GLU A 172 -6.08 -18.81 -0.05
C GLU A 172 -4.99 -19.60 0.70
N GLU A 173 -5.18 -19.91 1.97
CA GLU A 173 -4.29 -20.77 2.75
C GLU A 173 -4.12 -22.14 2.06
N LYS A 174 -5.19 -22.71 1.53
CA LYS A 174 -5.20 -23.98 0.78
C LYS A 174 -4.35 -23.95 -0.50
N ASN A 175 -4.09 -22.77 -1.05
CA ASN A 175 -3.28 -22.54 -2.25
C ASN A 175 -1.85 -22.10 -1.91
N ASN A 176 -1.42 -22.15 -0.65
CA ASN A 176 -0.12 -21.69 -0.17
C ASN A 176 0.17 -20.21 -0.51
N ILE A 177 -0.87 -19.39 -0.56
CA ILE A 177 -0.75 -17.94 -0.79
C ILE A 177 -0.82 -17.23 0.56
N ASN A 178 0.24 -16.48 0.86
CA ASN A 178 0.32 -15.69 2.08
C ASN A 178 -0.27 -14.29 1.86
N VAL A 179 -0.77 -13.68 2.94
CA VAL A 179 -1.18 -12.28 2.96
C VAL A 179 -0.51 -11.60 4.14
N THR A 180 0.08 -10.42 3.92
CA THR A 180 0.59 -9.53 4.97
C THR A 180 -0.08 -8.17 4.84
N ILE A 181 -0.81 -7.75 5.88
CA ILE A 181 -1.42 -6.42 5.95
C ILE A 181 -0.53 -5.54 6.82
N ALA A 182 0.06 -4.51 6.22
CA ALA A 182 0.87 -3.53 6.93
C ALA A 182 0.04 -2.29 7.27
N TYR A 183 0.20 -1.79 8.48
CA TYR A 183 -0.47 -0.60 9.00
C TYR A 183 0.57 0.46 9.37
N PRO A 184 1.10 1.21 8.38
CA PRO A 184 1.99 2.33 8.67
C PRO A 184 1.27 3.42 9.47
N GLY A 185 2.00 4.02 10.40
CA GLY A 185 1.63 5.25 11.11
C GLY A 185 2.07 6.48 10.34
N LYS A 186 2.82 7.36 11.00
CA LYS A 186 3.38 8.57 10.41
C LYS A 186 4.72 8.23 9.73
N ILE A 187 4.72 8.15 8.40
CA ILE A 187 5.92 7.90 7.60
C ILE A 187 6.22 9.15 6.76
N ASN A 188 7.46 9.61 6.76
CA ASN A 188 7.88 10.79 6.01
C ASN A 188 7.82 10.55 4.49
N THR A 189 6.68 10.90 3.89
CA THR A 189 6.36 10.75 2.46
C THR A 189 5.48 11.91 2.01
N ASN A 190 5.36 12.11 0.70
CA ASN A 190 4.51 13.15 0.11
C ASN A 190 3.00 12.81 0.11
N ILE A 191 2.54 11.83 0.88
CA ILE A 191 1.13 11.40 0.86
C ILE A 191 0.17 12.51 1.31
N SER A 192 0.59 13.42 2.19
CA SER A 192 -0.23 14.57 2.59
C SER A 192 -0.30 15.62 1.49
N VAL A 193 0.80 15.86 0.78
CA VAL A 193 0.84 16.81 -0.35
C VAL A 193 -0.12 16.38 -1.47
N HIS A 194 -0.17 15.07 -1.74
CA HIS A 194 -1.05 14.49 -2.78
C HIS A 194 -2.45 14.11 -2.27
N ALA A 195 -2.77 14.37 -1.00
CA ALA A 195 -4.10 14.11 -0.46
C ALA A 195 -5.16 14.93 -1.19
N LEU A 196 -6.39 14.41 -1.28
CA LEU A 196 -7.50 15.18 -1.83
C LEU A 196 -8.11 16.08 -0.76
N ASN A 197 -8.39 17.33 -1.14
CA ASN A 197 -9.17 18.28 -0.36
C ASN A 197 -10.68 18.13 -0.68
N GLU A 198 -11.52 18.97 -0.09
CA GLU A 198 -12.98 19.01 -0.29
C GLU A 198 -13.40 19.27 -1.74
N LYS A 199 -12.54 19.86 -2.56
CA LYS A 199 -12.79 20.11 -4.01
C LYS A 199 -12.28 18.97 -4.90
N GLY A 200 -11.74 17.89 -4.33
CA GLY A 200 -11.12 16.80 -5.09
C GLY A 200 -9.77 17.18 -5.72
N HIS A 201 -9.20 18.33 -5.35
CA HIS A 201 -7.88 18.76 -5.77
C HIS A 201 -6.81 18.30 -4.78
N GLN A 202 -5.54 18.36 -5.18
CA GLN A 202 -4.43 18.08 -4.28
C GLN A 202 -4.37 19.10 -3.14
N HIS A 203 -4.13 18.62 -1.93
CA HIS A 203 -3.97 19.46 -0.73
C HIS A 203 -2.74 20.38 -0.83
N GLY A 204 -1.65 19.90 -1.44
CA GLY A 204 -0.47 20.70 -1.76
C GLY A 204 0.44 21.04 -0.56
N VAL A 205 0.08 20.66 0.67
CA VAL A 205 0.82 20.99 1.89
C VAL A 205 1.33 19.72 2.58
N MET A 206 2.57 19.81 3.06
CA MET A 206 3.17 18.76 3.89
C MET A 206 2.70 18.94 5.35
N ASP A 207 1.99 17.95 5.89
CA ASP A 207 1.62 17.94 7.31
C ASP A 207 2.88 17.85 8.18
N HIS A 208 2.94 18.63 9.25
CA HIS A 208 4.03 18.56 10.24
C HIS A 208 4.21 17.14 10.79
N ASN A 209 3.11 16.49 11.11
CA ASN A 209 3.09 15.11 11.58
C ASN A 209 3.69 14.10 10.58
N GLN A 210 3.58 14.38 9.28
CA GLN A 210 4.12 13.53 8.22
C GLN A 210 5.62 13.80 8.04
N ALA A 211 6.02 15.07 8.04
CA ALA A 211 7.41 15.49 7.91
C ALA A 211 8.30 14.94 9.03
N THR A 212 7.77 14.84 10.26
CA THR A 212 8.47 14.32 11.45
C THR A 212 8.28 12.82 11.67
N GLY A 213 7.65 12.12 10.73
CA GLY A 213 7.37 10.69 10.80
C GLY A 213 8.64 9.82 10.65
N MET A 214 8.44 8.51 10.81
CA MET A 214 9.49 7.51 10.57
C MET A 214 10.01 7.61 9.13
N SER A 215 11.30 7.38 8.92
CA SER A 215 11.88 7.37 7.58
C SER A 215 11.31 6.22 6.72
N VAL A 216 11.23 6.43 5.41
CA VAL A 216 10.83 5.39 4.44
C VAL A 216 11.74 4.16 4.58
N LYS A 217 13.05 4.36 4.74
CA LYS A 217 14.03 3.28 4.89
C LYS A 217 13.74 2.38 6.08
N GLU A 218 13.44 2.96 7.24
CA GLU A 218 13.07 2.20 8.45
C GLU A 218 11.74 1.49 8.28
N CYS A 219 10.73 2.18 7.73
CA CYS A 219 9.42 1.60 7.43
C CYS A 219 9.55 0.35 6.54
N VAL A 220 10.29 0.45 5.45
CA VAL A 220 10.52 -0.65 4.51
C VAL A 220 11.31 -1.78 5.16
N SER A 221 12.32 -1.47 5.97
CA SER A 221 13.09 -2.50 6.71
C SER A 221 12.19 -3.35 7.62
N ILE A 222 11.28 -2.71 8.37
CA ILE A 222 10.32 -3.39 9.25
C ILE A 222 9.33 -4.22 8.41
N LEU A 223 8.81 -3.64 7.33
CA LEU A 223 7.89 -4.30 6.40
C LEU A 223 8.52 -5.58 5.82
N MET A 224 9.73 -5.46 5.27
CA MET A 224 10.39 -6.58 4.60
C MET A 224 10.70 -7.71 5.57
N LYS A 225 11.08 -7.41 6.81
CA LYS A 225 11.23 -8.44 7.86
C LYS A 225 9.91 -9.15 8.18
N ALA A 226 8.79 -8.43 8.17
CA ALA A 226 7.46 -9.04 8.35
C ALA A 226 7.09 -9.96 7.16
N VAL A 227 7.40 -9.53 5.93
CA VAL A 227 7.22 -10.33 4.71
C VAL A 227 8.09 -11.58 4.73
N GLU A 228 9.35 -11.46 5.13
CA GLU A 228 10.29 -12.61 5.27
C GLU A 228 9.78 -13.68 6.23
N THR A 229 9.10 -13.26 7.30
CA THR A 229 8.59 -14.15 8.35
C THR A 229 7.10 -14.49 8.21
N ASN A 230 6.48 -14.18 7.06
CA ASN A 230 5.04 -14.41 6.79
C ASN A 230 4.12 -13.86 7.88
N LYS A 231 4.42 -12.71 8.48
CA LYS A 231 3.51 -12.08 9.43
C LYS A 231 2.21 -11.70 8.75
N LYS A 232 1.09 -12.10 9.32
CA LYS A 232 -0.26 -11.77 8.81
C LYS A 232 -0.56 -10.28 8.91
N GLU A 233 -0.14 -9.66 10.02
CA GLU A 233 -0.31 -8.23 10.29
C GLU A 233 0.95 -7.61 10.88
N ILE A 234 1.20 -6.33 10.57
CA ILE A 234 2.29 -5.55 11.15
C ILE A 234 1.92 -4.07 11.31
N LEU A 235 2.07 -3.54 12.51
CA LEU A 235 2.05 -2.10 12.80
C LEU A 235 3.46 -1.54 12.60
N ILE A 236 3.57 -0.45 11.83
CA ILE A 236 4.86 0.18 11.50
C ILE A 236 4.79 1.66 11.86
N GLY A 237 5.61 2.12 12.77
CA GLY A 237 5.62 3.52 13.20
C GLY A 237 6.28 3.69 14.55
N ASN A 238 6.21 4.93 15.06
CA ASN A 238 6.76 5.30 16.35
C ASN A 238 5.71 5.12 17.48
N LYS A 239 5.54 6.13 18.32
CA LYS A 239 4.62 6.06 19.47
C LYS A 239 3.14 6.00 19.06
N GLU A 240 2.78 6.54 17.90
CA GLU A 240 1.40 6.64 17.40
C GLU A 240 0.74 5.28 17.17
N ILE A 241 1.50 4.23 16.85
CA ILE A 241 0.93 2.88 16.68
C ILE A 241 0.32 2.32 17.96
N LYS A 242 0.73 2.82 19.14
CA LYS A 242 0.15 2.43 20.44
C LYS A 242 -1.33 2.80 20.53
N ALA A 243 -1.79 3.78 19.75
CA ALA A 243 -3.20 4.18 19.69
C ALA A 243 -4.11 3.01 19.22
N VAL A 244 -3.61 2.10 18.39
CA VAL A 244 -4.33 0.90 17.95
C VAL A 244 -4.65 -0.02 19.14
N THR A 245 -3.63 -0.33 19.95
CA THR A 245 -3.78 -1.15 21.15
C THR A 245 -4.66 -0.44 22.19
N LEU A 246 -4.45 0.88 22.36
CA LEU A 246 -5.24 1.67 23.29
C LEU A 246 -6.73 1.65 22.92
N LYS A 247 -7.07 1.82 21.61
CA LYS A 247 -8.47 1.75 21.14
C LYS A 247 -9.09 0.40 21.43
N ARG A 248 -8.33 -0.68 21.24
CA ARG A 248 -8.84 -2.05 21.43
C ARG A 248 -9.16 -2.36 22.89
N PHE A 249 -8.30 -2.00 23.82
CA PHE A 249 -8.42 -2.41 25.22
C PHE A 249 -8.97 -1.33 26.16
N LEU A 250 -8.79 -0.06 25.85
CA LEU A 250 -9.22 1.08 26.65
C LEU A 250 -9.90 2.16 25.78
N PRO A 251 -11.04 1.84 25.13
CA PRO A 251 -11.68 2.74 24.15
C PRO A 251 -12.07 4.10 24.72
N ALA A 252 -12.55 4.18 25.95
CA ALA A 252 -12.91 5.46 26.57
C ALA A 252 -11.68 6.38 26.73
N LEU A 253 -10.54 5.83 27.14
CA LEU A 253 -9.28 6.58 27.25
C LEU A 253 -8.76 6.98 25.86
N PHE A 254 -8.86 6.09 24.87
CA PHE A 254 -8.49 6.41 23.48
C PHE A 254 -9.25 7.65 22.99
N TRP A 255 -10.58 7.69 23.12
CA TRP A 255 -11.38 8.84 22.68
C TRP A 255 -11.02 10.13 23.40
N LYS A 256 -10.66 10.07 24.68
CA LYS A 256 -10.22 11.24 25.45
C LYS A 256 -8.88 11.78 24.94
N ILE A 257 -7.97 10.89 24.52
CA ILE A 257 -6.63 11.27 24.04
C ILE A 257 -6.68 11.71 22.58
N ILE A 258 -7.37 10.96 21.70
CA ILE A 258 -7.31 11.21 20.25
C ILE A 258 -7.94 12.55 19.88
N LYS A 259 -8.96 13.02 20.62
CA LYS A 259 -9.59 14.33 20.43
C LYS A 259 -8.63 15.52 20.62
N LYS A 260 -7.51 15.30 21.32
CA LYS A 260 -6.49 16.33 21.58
C LYS A 260 -5.35 16.32 20.57
N GLN A 261 -5.36 15.41 19.62
CA GLN A 261 -4.32 15.31 18.60
C GLN A 261 -4.60 16.25 17.42
N SER A 262 -3.54 16.84 16.86
CA SER A 262 -3.65 17.61 15.62
C SER A 262 -3.88 16.69 14.42
N ALA A 263 -4.68 17.16 13.46
CA ALA A 263 -4.92 16.52 12.18
C ALA A 263 -3.75 16.72 11.19
N VAL A 264 -2.99 17.80 11.37
CA VAL A 264 -1.93 18.31 10.48
C VAL A 264 -0.66 18.64 11.24
#